data_c6ab2afcfb0909d517fd1e1836c2f844
#
_entry.id   c6ab2afcfb0909d517fd1e1836c2f844
#
_cell.length_a   1.000
_cell.length_b   1.000
_cell.length_c   1.000
_cell.angle_alpha   90.00
_cell.angle_beta   90.00
_cell.angle_gamma   90.00
#
_symmetry.space_group_name_H-M   'P 1'
#
loop_
_entity.id
_entity.type
_entity.pdbx_description
1 polymer ?
#
loop_
_entity_poly.entity_id
_entity_poly.type
_entity_poly.pdbx_seq_one_letter_code
_entity_poly.pdbx_strand_id
1 'polypeptide(L)'
;AKYRVYYKGRKGWTRMVDTTSTSYIDKDVSSGRNYTYTVRCISADGKSFTSGYDSKGKSVKYIAAPEISKLENVNGGVKITWNKVNGASKYRIYQKNSSDWFRVSDTTSNSIVDKSVDVGTYTYTVRCISDDGKSFESGFNPKGSSIRYNQAPKILETNVVNGGIKVIWETENNTNYRLYCK
;
A
#
# COMPACT_ATOMS: atom_id res chain seq x y z
N ALA A 1 -17.21 32.89 -5.65
CA ALA A 1 -15.93 33.26 -5.04
C ALA A 1 -14.81 32.58 -5.83
N LYS A 2 -13.65 33.23 -5.93
CA LYS A 2 -12.46 32.71 -6.55
C LYS A 2 -11.34 32.72 -5.49
N TYR A 3 -10.53 31.67 -5.47
CA TYR A 3 -9.52 31.44 -4.45
C TYR A 3 -8.14 31.30 -5.10
N ARG A 4 -7.10 31.71 -4.37
CA ARG A 4 -5.71 31.46 -4.70
C ARG A 4 -5.08 30.63 -3.59
N VAL A 5 -4.54 29.49 -3.98
CA VAL A 5 -3.85 28.53 -3.08
C VAL A 5 -2.35 28.83 -3.10
N TYR A 6 -1.74 28.79 -1.93
CA TYR A 6 -0.31 28.98 -1.75
C TYR A 6 0.31 27.83 -0.97
N TYR A 7 1.53 27.53 -1.33
CA TYR A 7 2.42 26.64 -0.60
C TYR A 7 3.55 27.44 0.06
N LYS A 8 3.95 27.06 1.28
CA LYS A 8 5.04 27.70 2.02
C LYS A 8 6.39 27.08 1.66
N GLY A 9 7.11 27.72 0.76
CA GLY A 9 8.48 27.33 0.41
C GLY A 9 9.54 28.01 1.29
N ARG A 10 10.81 27.78 0.98
CA ARG A 10 11.95 28.38 1.72
C ARG A 10 11.98 29.90 1.69
N LYS A 11 11.52 30.50 0.57
CA LYS A 11 11.48 31.96 0.33
C LYS A 11 10.14 32.60 0.73
N GLY A 12 9.23 31.87 1.37
CA GLY A 12 7.90 32.33 1.73
C GLY A 12 6.79 31.67 0.93
N TRP A 13 5.64 32.34 0.84
CA TRP A 13 4.45 31.81 0.16
C TRP A 13 4.58 31.87 -1.36
N THR A 14 4.46 30.75 -2.02
CA THR A 14 4.49 30.60 -3.47
C THR A 14 3.08 30.29 -3.97
N ARG A 15 2.60 31.03 -4.99
CA ARG A 15 1.32 30.76 -5.64
C ARG A 15 1.38 29.40 -6.35
N MET A 16 0.32 28.63 -6.17
CA MET A 16 0.12 27.34 -6.83
C MET A 16 -0.94 27.45 -7.93
N VAL A 17 -2.18 27.77 -7.55
CA VAL A 17 -3.34 27.75 -8.45
C VAL A 17 -4.38 28.78 -8.04
N ASP A 18 -5.14 29.26 -9.03
CA ASP A 18 -6.40 29.98 -8.83
C ASP A 18 -7.55 29.03 -9.19
N THR A 19 -8.56 28.94 -8.33
CA THR A 19 -9.69 28.02 -8.48
C THR A 19 -10.99 28.63 -7.97
N THR A 20 -12.11 28.17 -8.47
CA THR A 20 -13.45 28.43 -7.91
C THR A 20 -13.91 27.32 -6.97
N SER A 21 -13.19 26.19 -6.95
CA SER A 21 -13.43 25.07 -6.04
C SER A 21 -12.95 25.40 -4.63
N THR A 22 -13.60 24.81 -3.64
CA THR A 22 -13.18 24.86 -2.22
C THR A 22 -12.14 23.79 -1.86
N SER A 23 -11.64 23.03 -2.85
CA SER A 23 -10.60 22.02 -2.71
C SER A 23 -9.58 22.06 -3.85
N TYR A 24 -8.36 21.63 -3.53
CA TYR A 24 -7.27 21.47 -4.49
C TYR A 24 -6.40 20.27 -4.06
N ILE A 25 -5.92 19.50 -5.02
CA ILE A 25 -5.00 18.38 -4.78
C ILE A 25 -3.64 18.77 -5.33
N ASP A 26 -2.67 18.92 -4.42
CA ASP A 26 -1.25 19.06 -4.78
C ASP A 26 -0.67 17.68 -5.11
N LYS A 27 -0.22 17.50 -6.35
CA LYS A 27 0.39 16.23 -6.81
C LYS A 27 1.92 16.28 -6.83
N ASP A 28 2.51 17.47 -6.64
CA ASP A 28 3.96 17.68 -6.64
C ASP A 28 4.56 17.51 -5.25
N VAL A 29 4.16 16.45 -4.58
CA VAL A 29 4.55 16.13 -3.21
C VAL A 29 5.43 14.88 -3.14
N SER A 30 6.42 14.89 -2.22
CA SER A 30 7.33 13.77 -1.97
C SER A 30 7.08 13.19 -0.59
N SER A 31 7.06 11.86 -0.46
CA SER A 31 6.83 11.16 0.80
C SER A 31 7.87 11.52 1.85
N GLY A 32 7.42 11.61 3.11
CA GLY A 32 8.24 11.93 4.28
C GLY A 32 8.44 13.44 4.52
N ARG A 33 7.86 14.31 3.70
CA ARG A 33 8.00 15.77 3.83
C ARG A 33 6.76 16.42 4.43
N ASN A 34 7.00 17.54 5.15
CA ASN A 34 5.95 18.42 5.63
C ASN A 34 5.65 19.51 4.60
N TYR A 35 4.36 19.77 4.41
CA TYR A 35 3.83 20.78 3.49
C TYR A 35 2.90 21.70 4.27
N THR A 36 2.99 23.03 4.02
CA THR A 36 2.15 24.02 4.66
C THR A 36 1.45 24.84 3.58
N TYR A 37 0.14 24.96 3.70
CA TYR A 37 -0.70 25.65 2.72
C TYR A 37 -1.51 26.76 3.37
N THR A 38 -1.84 27.79 2.57
CA THR A 38 -2.82 28.80 2.89
C THR A 38 -3.63 29.16 1.67
N VAL A 39 -4.81 29.74 1.87
CA VAL A 39 -5.73 30.14 0.81
C VAL A 39 -6.17 31.58 1.05
N ARG A 40 -6.37 32.32 -0.05
CA ARG A 40 -6.86 33.70 -0.03
C ARG A 40 -7.93 33.90 -1.11
N CYS A 41 -8.96 34.68 -0.80
CA CYS A 41 -9.94 35.11 -1.81
C CYS A 41 -9.34 36.13 -2.73
N ILE A 42 -9.69 36.06 -4.01
CA ILE A 42 -9.27 36.98 -5.06
C ILE A 42 -10.47 37.48 -5.85
N SER A 43 -10.32 38.62 -6.52
CA SER A 43 -11.31 39.14 -7.48
C SER A 43 -11.55 38.17 -8.63
N ALA A 44 -12.66 38.33 -9.34
CA ALA A 44 -13.01 37.46 -10.47
C ALA A 44 -11.93 37.45 -11.57
N ASP A 45 -11.31 38.62 -11.84
CA ASP A 45 -10.22 38.77 -12.79
C ASP A 45 -8.85 38.29 -12.24
N GLY A 46 -8.78 37.95 -10.94
CA GLY A 46 -7.56 37.45 -10.26
C GLY A 46 -6.51 38.53 -9.98
N LYS A 47 -6.80 39.82 -10.20
CA LYS A 47 -5.81 40.90 -10.06
C LYS A 47 -5.69 41.45 -8.66
N SER A 48 -6.72 41.33 -7.83
CA SER A 48 -6.73 41.87 -6.47
C SER A 48 -7.12 40.82 -5.45
N PHE A 49 -6.70 41.05 -4.19
CA PHE A 49 -7.12 40.26 -3.05
C PHE A 49 -8.38 40.84 -2.43
N THR A 50 -9.36 39.99 -2.16
CA THR A 50 -10.63 40.35 -1.53
C THR A 50 -10.75 39.90 -0.08
N SER A 51 -9.75 39.17 0.44
CA SER A 51 -9.65 38.75 1.84
C SER A 51 -8.23 38.87 2.38
N GLY A 52 -8.09 38.78 3.73
CA GLY A 52 -6.86 38.38 4.39
C GLY A 52 -6.55 36.89 4.13
N TYR A 53 -5.55 36.36 4.83
CA TYR A 53 -5.18 34.93 4.80
C TYR A 53 -4.61 34.48 6.14
N ASP A 54 -4.62 33.19 6.40
CA ASP A 54 -3.95 32.61 7.56
C ASP A 54 -2.42 32.59 7.30
N SER A 55 -1.69 33.50 7.98
CA SER A 55 -0.25 33.64 7.83
C SER A 55 0.55 32.47 8.41
N LYS A 56 -0.04 31.66 9.30
CA LYS A 56 0.55 30.43 9.83
C LYS A 56 0.34 29.28 8.85
N GLY A 57 -0.83 29.22 8.19
CA GLY A 57 -1.26 28.15 7.32
C GLY A 57 -1.57 26.85 8.07
N LYS A 58 -1.88 25.82 7.31
CA LYS A 58 -2.08 24.44 7.81
C LYS A 58 -1.01 23.52 7.27
N SER A 59 -0.39 22.75 8.15
CA SER A 59 0.70 21.84 7.83
C SER A 59 0.23 20.39 7.87
N VAL A 60 0.77 19.57 6.95
CA VAL A 60 0.56 18.14 6.89
C VAL A 60 1.85 17.46 6.45
N LYS A 61 2.17 16.30 7.04
CA LYS A 61 3.22 15.40 6.55
C LYS A 61 2.60 14.50 5.48
N TYR A 62 3.18 14.51 4.27
CA TYR A 62 2.74 13.61 3.23
C TYR A 62 3.48 12.28 3.32
N ILE A 63 2.74 11.17 3.37
CA ILE A 63 3.25 9.81 3.28
C ILE A 63 2.56 9.15 2.09
N ALA A 64 3.35 8.69 1.13
CA ALA A 64 2.85 7.99 -0.05
C ALA A 64 2.20 6.65 0.34
N ALA A 65 1.23 6.21 -0.43
CA ALA A 65 0.69 4.86 -0.29
C ALA A 65 1.78 3.82 -0.63
N PRO A 66 1.95 2.75 0.17
CA PRO A 66 2.82 1.65 -0.20
C PRO A 66 2.32 0.93 -1.45
N GLU A 67 3.25 0.47 -2.29
CA GLU A 67 2.96 -0.35 -3.45
C GLU A 67 3.51 -1.75 -3.25
N ILE A 68 2.67 -2.78 -3.39
CA ILE A 68 3.10 -4.17 -3.38
C ILE A 68 3.95 -4.40 -4.63
N SER A 69 5.21 -4.73 -4.41
CA SER A 69 6.19 -4.99 -5.47
C SER A 69 6.25 -6.47 -5.86
N LYS A 70 5.88 -7.37 -4.93
CA LYS A 70 5.92 -8.82 -5.17
C LYS A 70 4.95 -9.58 -4.27
N LEU A 71 4.31 -10.60 -4.85
CA LEU A 71 3.57 -11.65 -4.17
C LEU A 71 4.18 -12.99 -4.56
N GLU A 72 4.42 -13.88 -3.60
CA GLU A 72 5.06 -15.17 -3.82
C GLU A 72 4.39 -16.26 -2.99
N ASN A 73 4.15 -17.42 -3.61
CA ASN A 73 3.84 -18.63 -2.87
C ASN A 73 5.13 -19.12 -2.19
N VAL A 74 5.09 -19.26 -0.89
CA VAL A 74 6.18 -19.81 -0.08
C VAL A 74 5.67 -21.00 0.72
N ASN A 75 6.56 -21.79 1.30
CA ASN A 75 6.14 -22.88 2.16
C ASN A 75 5.31 -22.36 3.34
N GLY A 76 4.06 -22.80 3.41
CA GLY A 76 3.11 -22.44 4.47
C GLY A 76 2.50 -21.05 4.35
N GLY A 77 2.42 -20.42 3.14
CA GLY A 77 1.71 -19.16 3.00
C GLY A 77 2.04 -18.31 1.77
N VAL A 78 1.55 -17.09 1.79
CA VAL A 78 1.84 -16.06 0.79
C VAL A 78 2.79 -15.03 1.37
N LYS A 79 3.94 -14.84 0.73
CA LYS A 79 4.85 -13.73 1.05
C LYS A 79 4.43 -12.48 0.28
N ILE A 80 4.16 -11.40 1.02
CA ILE A 80 3.81 -10.09 0.52
C ILE A 80 5.02 -9.18 0.72
N THR A 81 5.52 -8.56 -0.34
CA THR A 81 6.63 -7.58 -0.30
C THR A 81 6.19 -6.28 -0.94
N TRP A 82 6.55 -5.15 -0.35
CA TRP A 82 6.23 -3.82 -0.85
C TRP A 82 7.42 -2.88 -0.81
N ASN A 83 7.34 -1.78 -1.57
CA ASN A 83 8.38 -0.77 -1.58
C ASN A 83 8.39 -0.02 -0.24
N LYS A 84 9.59 0.16 0.33
CA LYS A 84 9.74 0.96 1.54
C LYS A 84 9.34 2.41 1.26
N VAL A 85 8.45 2.96 2.10
CA VAL A 85 7.96 4.33 1.96
C VAL A 85 8.76 5.27 2.84
N ASN A 86 9.32 6.32 2.25
CA ASN A 86 10.07 7.32 3.00
C ASN A 86 9.17 8.05 4.01
N GLY A 87 9.61 8.11 5.25
CA GLY A 87 8.89 8.74 6.36
C GLY A 87 7.81 7.86 7.01
N ALA A 88 7.56 6.65 6.49
CA ALA A 88 6.68 5.68 7.14
C ALA A 88 7.38 5.01 8.32
N SER A 89 6.67 4.89 9.45
CA SER A 89 7.13 4.23 10.66
C SER A 89 6.72 2.75 10.68
N LYS A 90 5.49 2.47 10.26
CA LYS A 90 4.86 1.15 10.38
C LYS A 90 3.87 0.92 9.25
N TYR A 91 3.62 -0.33 8.94
CA TYR A 91 2.70 -0.76 7.89
C TYR A 91 1.62 -1.66 8.45
N ARG A 92 0.42 -1.56 7.89
CA ARG A 92 -0.71 -2.47 8.11
C ARG A 92 -1.08 -3.13 6.81
N ILE A 93 -1.13 -4.45 6.83
CA ILE A 93 -1.46 -5.29 5.69
C ILE A 93 -2.92 -5.71 5.81
N TYR A 94 -3.61 -5.62 4.70
CA TYR A 94 -4.99 -6.04 4.56
C TYR A 94 -5.13 -7.09 3.48
N GLN A 95 -6.03 -8.00 3.69
CA GLN A 95 -6.55 -8.97 2.72
C GLN A 95 -8.00 -8.62 2.41
N LYS A 96 -8.39 -8.76 1.13
CA LYS A 96 -9.77 -8.54 0.69
C LYS A 96 -10.55 -9.84 0.80
N ASN A 97 -11.72 -9.78 1.44
CA ASN A 97 -12.77 -10.79 1.29
C ASN A 97 -13.74 -10.37 0.16
N SER A 98 -14.93 -10.96 0.09
CA SER A 98 -15.92 -10.66 -0.95
C SER A 98 -16.34 -9.19 -1.01
N SER A 99 -16.35 -8.46 0.12
CA SER A 99 -16.86 -7.07 0.21
C SER A 99 -15.85 -6.09 0.80
N ASP A 100 -15.05 -6.51 1.79
CA ASP A 100 -14.27 -5.60 2.63
C ASP A 100 -12.80 -6.00 2.76
N TRP A 101 -12.00 -5.05 3.28
CA TRP A 101 -10.61 -5.25 3.66
C TRP A 101 -10.52 -5.58 5.16
N PHE A 102 -9.95 -6.72 5.51
CA PHE A 102 -9.66 -7.07 6.90
C PHE A 102 -8.16 -7.10 7.17
N ARG A 103 -7.82 -6.72 8.39
CA ARG A 103 -6.43 -6.65 8.83
C ARG A 103 -5.82 -8.04 8.95
N VAL A 104 -4.65 -8.23 8.33
CA VAL A 104 -3.80 -9.42 8.46
C VAL A 104 -2.78 -9.20 9.56
N SER A 105 -1.96 -8.13 9.46
CA SER A 105 -0.86 -7.88 10.38
C SER A 105 -0.40 -6.43 10.36
N ASP A 106 0.34 -6.02 11.40
CA ASP A 106 1.12 -4.78 11.44
C ASP A 106 2.61 -5.13 11.54
N THR A 107 3.48 -4.36 10.87
CA THR A 107 4.92 -4.59 10.86
C THR A 107 5.71 -3.31 10.57
N THR A 108 6.97 -3.26 11.02
CA THR A 108 7.96 -2.25 10.63
C THR A 108 8.80 -2.69 9.43
N SER A 109 8.74 -3.98 9.07
CA SER A 109 9.38 -4.54 7.88
C SER A 109 8.63 -4.16 6.61
N ASN A 110 9.26 -4.35 5.45
CA ASN A 110 8.64 -4.18 4.14
C ASN A 110 8.17 -5.50 3.50
N SER A 111 8.05 -6.56 4.30
CA SER A 111 7.46 -7.84 3.89
C SER A 111 6.93 -8.62 5.09
N ILE A 112 5.93 -9.46 4.82
CA ILE A 112 5.41 -10.48 5.76
C ILE A 112 5.11 -11.78 4.99
N VAL A 113 4.88 -12.85 5.75
CA VAL A 113 4.24 -14.09 5.23
C VAL A 113 2.88 -14.22 5.90
N ASP A 114 1.83 -14.22 5.09
CA ASP A 114 0.48 -14.58 5.53
C ASP A 114 0.37 -16.11 5.54
N LYS A 115 0.28 -16.69 6.74
CA LYS A 115 0.15 -18.12 6.96
C LYS A 115 -1.29 -18.59 7.12
N SER A 116 -2.24 -17.65 7.12
CA SER A 116 -3.67 -17.91 7.33
C SER A 116 -4.41 -18.12 6.00
N VAL A 117 -3.73 -18.74 5.02
CA VAL A 117 -4.26 -18.97 3.66
C VAL A 117 -4.38 -20.45 3.36
N ASP A 118 -5.50 -20.84 2.79
CA ASP A 118 -5.74 -22.13 2.16
C ASP A 118 -5.63 -22.00 0.64
N VAL A 119 -5.77 -23.10 -0.11
CA VAL A 119 -5.76 -23.04 -1.58
C VAL A 119 -6.86 -22.11 -2.08
N GLY A 120 -6.45 -21.02 -2.78
CA GLY A 120 -7.40 -19.99 -3.20
C GLY A 120 -6.72 -18.76 -3.81
N THR A 121 -7.53 -17.78 -4.20
CA THR A 121 -7.06 -16.48 -4.71
C THR A 121 -7.22 -15.42 -3.65
N TYR A 122 -6.14 -14.69 -3.37
CA TYR A 122 -6.07 -13.68 -2.33
C TYR A 122 -5.63 -12.34 -2.92
N THR A 123 -6.25 -11.27 -2.44
CA THR A 123 -5.92 -9.90 -2.84
C THR A 123 -5.48 -9.12 -1.61
N TYR A 124 -4.32 -8.48 -1.71
CA TYR A 124 -3.70 -7.75 -0.62
C TYR A 124 -3.54 -6.27 -0.94
N THR A 125 -3.56 -5.45 0.10
CA THR A 125 -3.11 -4.06 0.05
C THR A 125 -2.36 -3.71 1.33
N VAL A 126 -1.57 -2.63 1.27
CA VAL A 126 -0.75 -2.17 2.40
C VAL A 126 -1.02 -0.68 2.62
N ARG A 127 -1.00 -0.25 3.87
CA ARG A 127 -1.15 1.14 4.28
C ARG A 127 -0.14 1.52 5.34
N CYS A 128 0.41 2.74 5.30
CA CYS A 128 1.22 3.27 6.39
C CYS A 128 0.32 3.68 7.55
N ILE A 129 0.79 3.37 8.77
CA ILE A 129 0.12 3.69 10.03
C ILE A 129 1.11 4.35 11.00
N SER A 130 0.58 5.07 12.00
CA SER A 130 1.37 5.62 13.11
C SER A 130 2.05 4.52 13.91
N ASP A 131 3.09 4.87 14.66
CA ASP A 131 3.86 3.93 15.50
C ASP A 131 2.96 3.18 16.50
N ASP A 132 1.99 3.89 17.10
CA ASP A 132 1.01 3.30 18.01
C ASP A 132 -0.08 2.49 17.31
N GLY A 133 -0.11 2.50 15.97
CA GLY A 133 -1.08 1.78 15.13
C GLY A 133 -2.50 2.34 15.15
N LYS A 134 -2.74 3.50 15.76
CA LYS A 134 -4.10 4.05 15.94
C LYS A 134 -4.58 4.90 14.78
N SER A 135 -3.67 5.47 13.99
CA SER A 135 -4.02 6.33 12.87
C SER A 135 -3.42 5.87 11.55
N PHE A 136 -4.09 6.22 10.46
CA PHE A 136 -3.59 6.03 9.11
C PHE A 136 -2.80 7.26 8.68
N GLU A 137 -1.58 7.05 8.19
CA GLU A 137 -0.70 8.11 7.70
C GLU A 137 -0.66 8.22 6.17
N SER A 138 -1.11 7.18 5.46
CA SER A 138 -1.16 7.18 3.99
C SER A 138 -2.52 6.76 3.45
N GLY A 139 -2.72 6.95 2.14
CA GLY A 139 -3.70 6.19 1.36
C GLY A 139 -3.29 4.72 1.21
N PHE A 140 -4.00 4.00 0.36
CA PHE A 140 -3.72 2.62 -0.04
C PHE A 140 -4.17 2.38 -1.48
N ASN A 141 -3.71 1.30 -2.12
CA ASN A 141 -4.23 0.90 -3.42
C ASN A 141 -5.56 0.15 -3.24
N PRO A 142 -6.72 0.73 -3.64
CA PRO A 142 -8.03 0.10 -3.44
C PRO A 142 -8.27 -1.10 -4.36
N LYS A 143 -7.50 -1.27 -5.43
CA LYS A 143 -7.55 -2.47 -6.29
C LYS A 143 -6.80 -3.64 -5.64
N GLY A 144 -5.73 -3.34 -4.90
CA GLY A 144 -4.83 -4.34 -4.33
C GLY A 144 -4.00 -5.06 -5.40
N SER A 145 -3.29 -6.10 -4.96
CA SER A 145 -2.55 -7.04 -5.80
C SER A 145 -2.99 -8.47 -5.46
N SER A 146 -3.19 -9.30 -6.47
CA SER A 146 -3.76 -10.64 -6.29
C SER A 146 -2.77 -11.74 -6.61
N ILE A 147 -2.87 -12.85 -5.90
CA ILE A 147 -2.12 -14.08 -6.13
C ILE A 147 -3.04 -15.28 -5.88
N ARG A 148 -2.87 -16.35 -6.67
CA ARG A 148 -3.40 -17.65 -6.32
C ARG A 148 -2.40 -18.38 -5.43
N TYR A 149 -2.80 -18.74 -4.21
CA TYR A 149 -2.03 -19.59 -3.34
C TYR A 149 -2.35 -21.06 -3.65
N ASN A 150 -1.29 -21.84 -3.86
CA ASN A 150 -1.34 -23.30 -3.96
C ASN A 150 -0.42 -23.85 -2.89
N GLN A 151 -0.93 -24.78 -2.10
CA GLN A 151 -0.14 -25.46 -1.09
C GLN A 151 0.88 -26.38 -1.77
N ALA A 152 2.08 -26.47 -1.21
CA ALA A 152 3.05 -27.46 -1.68
C ALA A 152 2.51 -28.88 -1.45
N PRO A 153 2.53 -29.77 -2.46
CA PRO A 153 2.07 -31.14 -2.30
C PRO A 153 2.91 -31.86 -1.23
N LYS A 154 2.26 -32.63 -0.41
CA LYS A 154 2.91 -33.44 0.62
C LYS A 154 3.23 -34.81 0.04
N ILE A 155 4.46 -35.28 0.25
CA ILE A 155 4.80 -36.68 -0.03
C ILE A 155 4.10 -37.56 0.99
N LEU A 156 3.27 -38.48 0.50
CA LEU A 156 2.50 -39.42 1.32
C LEU A 156 3.30 -40.70 1.59
N GLU A 157 4.02 -41.16 0.55
CA GLU A 157 4.67 -42.46 0.64
C GLU A 157 5.87 -42.56 -0.32
N THR A 158 6.87 -43.36 0.05
CA THR A 158 7.97 -43.74 -0.82
C THR A 158 8.22 -45.24 -0.68
N ASN A 159 8.24 -45.99 -1.79
CA ASN A 159 8.42 -47.45 -1.80
C ASN A 159 9.49 -47.84 -2.80
N VAL A 160 10.28 -48.87 -2.42
CA VAL A 160 11.16 -49.55 -3.37
C VAL A 160 10.29 -50.45 -4.27
N VAL A 161 10.45 -50.31 -5.56
CA VAL A 161 9.77 -51.14 -6.57
C VAL A 161 10.80 -51.72 -7.50
N ASN A 162 10.41 -52.73 -8.30
CA ASN A 162 11.32 -53.30 -9.30
C ASN A 162 11.77 -52.18 -10.29
N GLY A 163 13.07 -51.92 -10.30
CA GLY A 163 13.70 -50.93 -11.18
C GLY A 163 13.73 -49.49 -10.64
N GLY A 164 13.33 -49.25 -9.36
CA GLY A 164 13.41 -47.89 -8.84
C GLY A 164 12.68 -47.62 -7.51
N ILE A 165 12.40 -46.32 -7.27
CA ILE A 165 11.65 -45.84 -6.12
C ILE A 165 10.35 -45.20 -6.62
N LYS A 166 9.21 -45.67 -6.08
CA LYS A 166 7.91 -45.03 -6.28
C LYS A 166 7.70 -43.95 -5.24
N VAL A 167 7.35 -42.76 -5.66
CA VAL A 167 6.99 -41.62 -4.78
C VAL A 167 5.52 -41.28 -5.02
N ILE A 168 4.76 -41.20 -3.93
CA ILE A 168 3.33 -40.85 -3.95
C ILE A 168 3.15 -39.54 -3.19
N TRP A 169 2.39 -38.60 -3.74
CA TRP A 169 2.10 -37.31 -3.10
C TRP A 169 0.63 -36.90 -3.25
N GLU A 170 0.22 -35.93 -2.44
CA GLU A 170 -1.11 -35.32 -2.53
C GLU A 170 -1.31 -34.64 -3.89
N THR A 171 -2.51 -34.82 -4.46
CA THR A 171 -2.84 -34.20 -5.77
C THR A 171 -3.67 -32.94 -5.55
N GLU A 172 -3.33 -31.87 -6.30
CA GLU A 172 -4.11 -30.65 -6.46
C GLU A 172 -4.69 -30.59 -7.86
N ASN A 173 -5.96 -30.24 -8.00
CA ASN A 173 -6.63 -30.12 -9.29
C ASN A 173 -5.96 -29.06 -10.17
N ASN A 174 -5.74 -29.37 -11.45
CA ASN A 174 -5.15 -28.48 -12.46
C ASN A 174 -3.72 -28.00 -12.15
N THR A 175 -2.90 -28.86 -11.53
CA THR A 175 -1.52 -28.52 -11.17
C THR A 175 -0.53 -29.46 -11.83
N ASN A 176 0.56 -28.91 -12.38
CA ASN A 176 1.70 -29.68 -12.86
C ASN A 176 2.71 -29.83 -11.73
N TYR A 177 3.30 -31.01 -11.61
CA TYR A 177 4.27 -31.32 -10.57
C TYR A 177 5.66 -31.49 -11.14
N ARG A 178 6.66 -31.09 -10.36
CA ARG A 178 8.06 -31.39 -10.64
C ARG A 178 8.68 -32.07 -9.43
N LEU A 179 9.20 -33.29 -9.64
CA LEU A 179 9.92 -34.02 -8.61
C LEU A 179 11.40 -33.59 -8.63
N TYR A 180 11.95 -33.35 -7.46
CA TYR A 180 13.36 -33.07 -7.23
C TYR A 180 13.95 -34.14 -6.32
N CYS A 181 15.16 -34.61 -6.61
CA CYS A 181 15.97 -35.35 -5.66
C CYS A 181 17.19 -34.52 -5.24
N LYS A 182 17.63 -34.67 -4.00
CA LYS A 182 18.77 -33.99 -3.43
C LYS A 182 19.88 -34.97 -3.17
#